data_090ee53c636460d4f58e0189a040d9a0
#
_entry.id   090ee53c636460d4f58e0189a040d9a0
#
_cell.length_a   1.000
_cell.length_b   1.000
_cell.length_c   1.000
_cell.angle_alpha   90.00
_cell.angle_beta   90.00
_cell.angle_gamma   90.00
#
_symmetry.space_group_name_H-M   'P 1'
#
loop_
_entity.id
_entity.type
_entity.pdbx_description
1 polymer ?
#
loop_
_entity_poly.entity_id
_entity_poly.type
_entity_poly.pdbx_seq_one_letter_code
_entity_poly.pdbx_strand_id
1 'polypeptide(L)'
;VRTPQPITQLEKDLPECYKQFMELAMKLENHFHDMQDMEFTIEEGKLYFLQTRNGKRTAPAAIQIACDLVDEGQITPEEAVCRIEAKSLDQLLHPTFDPAALKAGEVIGQALPASPGAAAGKVCFTADDAKAAGIGGKGERVILVRLETSPEDIEGMHAAQGILTVRGGMTS
;
A
#
# COMPACT_ATOMS: atom_id res chain seq x y z
N VAL A 1 -13.45 -13.00 18.24
CA VAL A 1 -13.17 -11.70 17.59
C VAL A 1 -14.47 -11.25 16.93
N ARG A 2 -14.97 -10.05 17.25
CA ARG A 2 -16.17 -9.52 16.60
C ARG A 2 -15.76 -8.95 15.24
N THR A 3 -16.58 -9.22 14.21
CA THR A 3 -16.37 -8.64 12.88
C THR A 3 -16.61 -7.13 12.95
N PRO A 4 -15.68 -6.30 12.44
CA PRO A 4 -15.88 -4.86 12.37
C PRO A 4 -17.12 -4.50 11.55
N GLN A 5 -17.84 -3.47 11.99
CA GLN A 5 -18.99 -2.91 11.28
C GLN A 5 -18.60 -1.51 10.74
N PRO A 6 -19.12 -1.09 9.59
CA PRO A 6 -18.95 0.27 9.10
C PRO A 6 -19.51 1.28 10.11
N ILE A 7 -18.81 2.40 10.30
CA ILE A 7 -19.25 3.46 11.25
C ILE A 7 -20.63 4.00 10.90
N THR A 8 -21.05 3.95 9.64
CA THR A 8 -22.39 4.32 9.17
C THR A 8 -23.50 3.44 9.77
N GLN A 9 -23.16 2.24 10.30
CA GLN A 9 -24.14 1.44 11.02
C GLN A 9 -24.54 2.09 12.34
N LEU A 10 -23.62 2.85 12.97
CA LEU A 10 -23.90 3.59 14.21
C LEU A 10 -24.98 4.65 14.02
N GLU A 11 -25.08 5.26 12.82
CA GLU A 11 -26.14 6.21 12.49
C GLU A 11 -27.54 5.60 12.61
N LYS A 12 -27.67 4.32 12.25
CA LYS A 12 -28.94 3.58 12.31
C LYS A 12 -29.25 3.09 13.71
N ASP A 13 -28.22 2.58 14.40
CA ASP A 13 -28.38 1.92 15.69
C ASP A 13 -28.48 2.95 16.86
N LEU A 14 -27.69 4.03 16.80
CA LEU A 14 -27.58 5.06 17.83
C LEU A 14 -27.38 6.44 17.20
N PRO A 15 -28.38 7.03 16.56
CA PRO A 15 -28.27 8.26 15.78
C PRO A 15 -27.73 9.47 16.57
N GLU A 16 -28.11 9.62 17.81
CA GLU A 16 -27.63 10.72 18.66
C GLU A 16 -26.13 10.57 18.97
N CYS A 17 -25.67 9.36 19.24
CA CYS A 17 -24.24 9.09 19.44
C CYS A 17 -23.44 9.29 18.12
N TYR A 18 -24.00 8.91 16.99
CA TYR A 18 -23.38 9.16 15.69
C TYR A 18 -23.23 10.65 15.41
N LYS A 19 -24.27 11.44 15.67
CA LYS A 19 -24.21 12.90 15.52
C LYS A 19 -23.12 13.51 16.40
N GLN A 20 -23.07 13.13 17.68
CA GLN A 20 -22.03 13.59 18.61
C GLN A 20 -20.64 13.16 18.15
N PHE A 21 -20.51 11.93 17.63
CA PHE A 21 -19.26 11.43 17.08
C PHE A 21 -18.79 12.30 15.91
N MET A 22 -19.65 12.60 14.95
CA MET A 22 -19.30 13.41 13.79
C MET A 22 -18.90 14.85 14.19
N GLU A 23 -19.63 15.47 15.11
CA GLU A 23 -19.29 16.81 15.62
C GLU A 23 -17.91 16.84 16.29
N LEU A 24 -17.60 15.84 17.11
CA LEU A 24 -16.30 15.73 17.78
C LEU A 24 -15.17 15.36 16.83
N ALA A 25 -15.42 14.47 15.88
CA ALA A 25 -14.46 14.09 14.84
C ALA A 25 -14.03 15.31 14.00
N MET A 26 -14.98 16.08 13.52
CA MET A 26 -14.70 17.33 12.80
C MET A 26 -13.96 18.35 13.66
N LYS A 27 -14.30 18.46 14.96
CA LYS A 27 -13.60 19.35 15.88
C LYS A 27 -12.14 18.95 16.08
N LEU A 28 -11.86 17.65 16.16
CA LEU A 28 -10.50 17.14 16.29
C LEU A 28 -9.70 17.35 15.00
N GLU A 29 -10.28 17.03 13.84
CA GLU A 29 -9.64 17.25 12.54
C GLU A 29 -9.30 18.74 12.33
N ASN A 30 -10.25 19.64 12.59
CA ASN A 30 -10.03 21.08 12.51
C ASN A 30 -8.98 21.59 13.51
N HIS A 31 -8.83 20.95 14.66
CA HIS A 31 -7.85 21.33 15.67
C HIS A 31 -6.43 20.88 15.29
N PHE A 32 -6.31 19.66 14.80
CA PHE A 32 -5.01 19.07 14.43
C PHE A 32 -4.61 19.35 12.97
N HIS A 33 -5.55 19.84 12.15
CA HIS A 33 -5.38 20.01 10.70
C HIS A 33 -4.84 18.75 10.01
N ASP A 34 -5.29 17.57 10.49
CA ASP A 34 -4.87 16.27 9.98
C ASP A 34 -5.92 15.21 10.31
N MET A 35 -5.99 14.16 9.49
CA MET A 35 -6.85 13.00 9.68
C MET A 35 -6.53 12.29 11.00
N GLN A 36 -7.57 12.04 11.79
CA GLN A 36 -7.44 11.45 13.12
C GLN A 36 -7.90 10.00 13.17
N ASP A 37 -7.13 9.17 13.85
CA ASP A 37 -7.49 7.82 14.28
C ASP A 37 -8.04 7.92 15.69
N MET A 38 -9.31 7.57 15.89
CA MET A 38 -10.05 7.81 17.11
C MET A 38 -10.56 6.51 17.73
N GLU A 39 -10.34 6.35 19.02
CA GLU A 39 -10.93 5.27 19.80
C GLU A 39 -12.06 5.83 20.67
N PHE A 40 -13.20 5.17 20.66
CA PHE A 40 -14.36 5.56 21.45
C PHE A 40 -15.15 4.37 21.96
N THR A 41 -15.98 4.60 22.95
CA THR A 41 -16.98 3.64 23.44
C THR A 41 -18.32 4.33 23.67
N ILE A 42 -19.36 3.53 23.72
CA ILE A 42 -20.71 4.01 24.07
C ILE A 42 -21.22 3.16 25.24
N GLU A 43 -21.61 3.81 26.29
CA GLU A 43 -22.19 3.21 27.48
C GLU A 43 -23.50 3.94 27.85
N GLU A 44 -24.58 3.18 28.01
CA GLU A 44 -25.90 3.69 28.32
C GLU A 44 -26.37 4.86 27.42
N GLY A 45 -26.05 4.73 26.09
CA GLY A 45 -26.42 5.74 25.10
C GLY A 45 -25.56 7.03 25.12
N LYS A 46 -24.47 7.04 25.88
CA LYS A 46 -23.54 8.16 25.98
C LYS A 46 -22.20 7.81 25.31
N LEU A 47 -21.73 8.71 24.45
CA LEU A 47 -20.45 8.58 23.73
C LEU A 47 -19.28 9.04 24.62
N TYR A 48 -18.20 8.26 24.63
CA TYR A 48 -16.93 8.58 25.30
C TYR A 48 -15.77 8.38 24.33
N PHE A 49 -15.00 9.43 24.05
CA PHE A 49 -13.72 9.32 23.36
C PHE A 49 -12.65 8.85 24.34
N LEU A 50 -11.89 7.83 23.95
CA LEU A 50 -10.85 7.24 24.78
C LEU A 50 -9.46 7.71 24.35
N GLN A 51 -9.24 7.82 23.02
CA GLN A 51 -7.97 8.22 22.45
C GLN A 51 -8.17 8.85 21.08
N THR A 52 -7.30 9.80 20.74
CA THR A 52 -7.09 10.30 19.39
C THR A 52 -5.60 10.38 19.07
N ARG A 53 -5.25 10.16 17.82
CA ARG A 53 -3.88 10.29 17.30
C ARG A 53 -3.92 10.56 15.80
N ASN A 54 -2.83 11.10 15.26
CA ASN A 54 -2.70 11.19 13.80
C ASN A 54 -2.73 9.79 13.20
N GLY A 55 -3.61 9.58 12.23
CA GLY A 55 -3.81 8.28 11.61
C GLY A 55 -2.59 7.80 10.83
N LYS A 56 -2.19 6.55 11.09
CA LYS A 56 -1.19 5.87 10.24
C LYS A 56 -1.76 5.66 8.86
N ARG A 57 -0.96 5.89 7.83
CA ARG A 57 -1.42 5.87 6.44
C ARG A 57 -0.38 5.27 5.50
N THR A 58 -0.82 4.63 4.44
CA THR A 58 0.03 4.21 3.32
C THR A 58 0.44 5.41 2.48
N ALA A 59 1.45 5.27 1.63
CA ALA A 59 1.88 6.35 0.74
C ALA A 59 0.76 6.90 -0.16
N PRO A 60 -0.08 6.07 -0.82
CA PRO A 60 -1.23 6.57 -1.57
C PRO A 60 -2.23 7.34 -0.71
N ALA A 61 -2.53 6.83 0.50
CA ALA A 61 -3.44 7.50 1.43
C ALA A 61 -2.88 8.83 1.92
N ALA A 62 -1.56 8.94 2.15
CA ALA A 62 -0.93 10.19 2.58
C ALA A 62 -1.11 11.30 1.54
N ILE A 63 -0.95 10.97 0.24
CA ILE A 63 -1.16 11.94 -0.85
C ILE A 63 -2.63 12.33 -0.92
N GLN A 64 -3.55 11.37 -0.90
CA GLN A 64 -4.99 11.65 -0.98
C GLN A 64 -5.43 12.55 0.17
N ILE A 65 -5.06 12.21 1.41
CA ILE A 65 -5.39 13.01 2.60
C ILE A 65 -4.81 14.43 2.48
N ALA A 66 -3.58 14.58 2.00
CA ALA A 66 -2.98 15.90 1.83
C ALA A 66 -3.73 16.75 0.79
N CYS A 67 -4.17 16.14 -0.33
CA CYS A 67 -5.00 16.81 -1.32
C CYS A 67 -6.37 17.21 -0.75
N ASP A 68 -7.04 16.28 -0.05
CA ASP A 68 -8.35 16.53 0.54
C ASP A 68 -8.27 17.68 1.56
N LEU A 69 -7.25 17.72 2.43
CA LEU A 69 -7.06 18.81 3.40
C LEU A 69 -6.78 20.17 2.74
N VAL A 70 -6.13 20.20 1.57
CA VAL A 70 -5.96 21.43 0.78
C VAL A 70 -7.29 21.87 0.19
N ASP A 71 -8.05 20.95 -0.41
CA ASP A 71 -9.34 21.23 -1.04
C ASP A 71 -10.38 21.71 -0.01
N GLU A 72 -10.30 21.21 1.23
CA GLU A 72 -11.10 21.64 2.37
C GLU A 72 -10.61 22.95 3.00
N GLY A 73 -9.47 23.48 2.56
CA GLY A 73 -8.87 24.71 3.11
C GLY A 73 -8.28 24.59 4.51
N GLN A 74 -7.98 23.37 4.94
CA GLN A 74 -7.37 23.08 6.26
C GLN A 74 -5.87 23.37 6.28
N ILE A 75 -5.19 23.19 5.16
CA ILE A 75 -3.75 23.43 4.99
C ILE A 75 -3.46 24.08 3.64
N THR A 76 -2.26 24.66 3.50
CA THR A 76 -1.81 25.18 2.20
C THR A 76 -1.20 24.09 1.32
N PRO A 77 -1.11 24.29 -0.02
CA PRO A 77 -0.41 23.35 -0.91
C PRO A 77 1.05 23.13 -0.51
N GLU A 78 1.75 24.15 -0.03
CA GLU A 78 3.12 24.07 0.44
C GLU A 78 3.24 23.18 1.68
N GLU A 79 2.32 23.33 2.64
CA GLU A 79 2.25 22.49 3.83
C GLU A 79 1.93 21.03 3.45
N ALA A 80 1.05 20.81 2.48
CA ALA A 80 0.71 19.48 1.98
C ALA A 80 1.95 18.77 1.43
N VAL A 81 2.76 19.46 0.60
CA VAL A 81 4.01 18.90 0.07
C VAL A 81 5.00 18.57 1.20
N CYS A 82 5.12 19.44 2.21
CA CYS A 82 6.01 19.21 3.35
C CYS A 82 5.62 18.02 4.23
N ARG A 83 4.34 17.61 4.20
CA ARG A 83 3.83 16.47 4.97
C ARG A 83 4.08 15.11 4.32
N ILE A 84 4.42 15.09 3.04
CA ILE A 84 4.68 13.85 2.30
C ILE A 84 6.15 13.45 2.47
N GLU A 85 6.37 12.26 3.02
CA GLU A 85 7.71 11.70 3.15
C GLU A 85 8.23 11.26 1.78
N ALA A 86 9.36 11.83 1.34
CA ALA A 86 9.93 11.56 0.01
C ALA A 86 10.19 10.07 -0.26
N LYS A 87 10.64 9.32 0.75
CA LYS A 87 10.84 7.87 0.64
C LYS A 87 9.56 7.09 0.33
N SER A 88 8.41 7.61 0.79
CA SER A 88 7.13 6.93 0.53
C SER A 88 6.71 7.05 -0.92
N LEU A 89 7.19 8.09 -1.64
CA LEU A 89 6.92 8.29 -3.07
C LEU A 89 7.58 7.23 -3.95
N ASP A 90 8.76 6.74 -3.57
CA ASP A 90 9.44 5.67 -4.32
C ASP A 90 8.54 4.44 -4.48
N GLN A 91 7.76 4.11 -3.46
CA GLN A 91 6.84 2.98 -3.51
C GLN A 91 5.74 3.15 -4.58
N LEU A 92 5.36 4.39 -4.88
CA LEU A 92 4.33 4.72 -5.88
C LEU A 92 4.87 4.73 -7.31
N LEU A 93 6.19 4.85 -7.48
CA LEU A 93 6.85 4.83 -8.78
C LEU A 93 7.08 3.41 -9.31
N HIS A 94 6.94 2.41 -8.44
CA HIS A 94 7.07 1.02 -8.86
C HIS A 94 5.81 0.52 -9.59
N PRO A 95 5.99 -0.35 -10.62
CA PRO A 95 4.87 -0.99 -11.29
C PRO A 95 3.98 -1.76 -10.31
N THR A 96 2.68 -1.70 -10.51
CA THR A 96 1.68 -2.46 -9.74
C THR A 96 0.80 -3.26 -10.70
N PHE A 97 0.22 -4.36 -10.21
CA PHE A 97 -0.79 -5.09 -10.99
C PHE A 97 -2.13 -4.35 -10.97
N ASP A 98 -2.87 -4.46 -12.07
CA ASP A 98 -4.27 -4.05 -12.09
C ASP A 98 -5.06 -4.85 -11.04
N PRO A 99 -5.84 -4.18 -10.14
CA PRO A 99 -6.55 -4.86 -9.07
C PRO A 99 -7.59 -5.89 -9.56
N ALA A 100 -8.22 -5.65 -10.72
CA ALA A 100 -9.20 -6.58 -11.27
C ALA A 100 -8.50 -7.82 -11.84
N ALA A 101 -7.37 -7.63 -12.56
CA ALA A 101 -6.57 -8.73 -13.06
C ALA A 101 -5.99 -9.58 -11.92
N LEU A 102 -5.56 -8.95 -10.82
CA LEU A 102 -5.04 -9.67 -9.65
C LEU A 102 -6.11 -10.53 -8.98
N LYS A 103 -7.35 -10.03 -8.90
CA LYS A 103 -8.49 -10.80 -8.34
C LYS A 103 -8.92 -11.95 -9.24
N ALA A 104 -8.78 -11.82 -10.55
CA ALA A 104 -9.11 -12.84 -11.52
C ALA A 104 -8.00 -13.88 -11.71
N GLY A 105 -6.77 -13.57 -11.26
CA GLY A 105 -5.62 -14.45 -11.38
C GLY A 105 -5.67 -15.65 -10.44
N GLU A 106 -5.12 -16.76 -10.88
CA GLU A 106 -4.90 -17.94 -10.03
C GLU A 106 -3.60 -17.78 -9.25
N VAL A 107 -3.68 -17.92 -7.92
CA VAL A 107 -2.50 -17.87 -7.04
C VAL A 107 -1.86 -19.25 -6.98
N ILE A 108 -0.69 -19.39 -7.58
CA ILE A 108 0.07 -20.65 -7.61
C ILE A 108 1.09 -20.78 -6.47
N GLY A 109 1.39 -19.71 -5.75
CA GLY A 109 2.33 -19.73 -4.64
C GLY A 109 2.48 -18.35 -3.96
N GLN A 110 3.19 -18.35 -2.84
CA GLN A 110 3.55 -17.14 -2.10
C GLN A 110 5.04 -17.13 -1.83
N ALA A 111 5.65 -15.94 -1.88
CA ALA A 111 7.06 -15.72 -1.60
C ALA A 111 7.26 -14.45 -0.75
N LEU A 112 8.45 -14.31 -0.15
CA LEU A 112 8.85 -13.10 0.55
C LEU A 112 9.20 -12.00 -0.47
N PRO A 113 8.62 -10.79 -0.36
CA PRO A 113 8.97 -9.68 -1.25
C PRO A 113 10.35 -9.12 -0.85
N ALA A 114 11.34 -9.29 -1.73
CA ALA A 114 12.69 -8.77 -1.53
C ALA A 114 12.85 -7.32 -2.02
N SER A 115 12.06 -6.93 -3.03
CA SER A 115 12.00 -5.56 -3.53
C SER A 115 10.56 -5.17 -3.86
N PRO A 116 10.24 -3.85 -3.84
CA PRO A 116 8.92 -3.38 -4.25
C PRO A 116 8.70 -3.55 -5.76
N GLY A 117 7.44 -3.55 -6.17
CA GLY A 117 7.03 -3.60 -7.57
C GLY A 117 6.32 -4.88 -7.96
N ALA A 118 5.90 -4.92 -9.22
CA ALA A 118 5.24 -6.04 -9.85
C ALA A 118 5.89 -6.35 -11.18
N ALA A 119 6.06 -7.63 -11.50
CA ALA A 119 6.64 -8.08 -12.74
C ALA A 119 5.78 -9.18 -13.37
N ALA A 120 5.67 -9.16 -14.69
CA ALA A 120 4.97 -10.18 -15.45
C ALA A 120 5.82 -10.57 -16.69
N GLY A 121 5.88 -11.85 -17.00
CA GLY A 121 6.66 -12.33 -18.14
C GLY A 121 6.66 -13.85 -18.24
N LYS A 122 7.31 -14.34 -19.29
CA LYS A 122 7.55 -15.77 -19.48
C LYS A 122 8.57 -16.27 -18.46
N VAL A 123 8.39 -17.46 -17.96
CA VAL A 123 9.34 -18.09 -17.03
C VAL A 123 10.56 -18.58 -17.79
N CYS A 124 11.75 -18.21 -17.30
CA CYS A 124 13.05 -18.74 -17.71
C CYS A 124 13.73 -19.38 -16.50
N PHE A 125 14.30 -20.56 -16.65
CA PHE A 125 14.95 -21.29 -15.57
C PHE A 125 16.48 -21.16 -15.57
N THR A 126 17.04 -20.58 -16.63
CA THR A 126 18.49 -20.34 -16.74
C THR A 126 18.74 -18.86 -17.03
N ALA A 127 19.90 -18.37 -16.59
CA ALA A 127 20.33 -17.00 -16.86
C ALA A 127 20.53 -16.74 -18.37
N ASP A 128 21.04 -17.76 -19.09
CA ASP A 128 21.26 -17.68 -20.54
C ASP A 128 19.94 -17.54 -21.29
N ASP A 129 18.90 -18.30 -20.93
CA ASP A 129 17.58 -18.19 -21.54
C ASP A 129 16.96 -16.81 -21.26
N ALA A 130 17.09 -16.34 -20.04
CA ALA A 130 16.59 -15.00 -19.66
C ALA A 130 17.32 -13.89 -20.43
N LYS A 131 18.64 -14.00 -20.59
CA LYS A 131 19.46 -13.08 -21.40
C LYS A 131 19.06 -13.11 -22.86
N ALA A 132 18.89 -14.30 -23.43
CA ALA A 132 18.54 -14.47 -24.86
C ALA A 132 17.13 -13.96 -25.18
N ALA A 133 16.16 -14.13 -24.26
CA ALA A 133 14.78 -13.73 -24.46
C ALA A 133 14.47 -12.32 -23.94
N GLY A 134 15.14 -11.88 -22.87
CA GLY A 134 14.85 -10.65 -22.14
C GLY A 134 15.39 -9.37 -22.78
N ILE A 135 15.59 -8.37 -21.92
CA ILE A 135 16.11 -7.05 -22.31
C ILE A 135 17.55 -7.23 -22.83
N GLY A 136 17.81 -6.68 -24.03
CA GLY A 136 19.11 -6.85 -24.72
C GLY A 136 19.18 -8.08 -25.63
N GLY A 137 18.24 -9.01 -25.52
CA GLY A 137 18.03 -10.13 -26.44
C GLY A 137 16.84 -9.88 -27.37
N LYS A 138 15.80 -10.71 -27.27
CA LYS A 138 14.56 -10.56 -28.07
C LYS A 138 13.63 -9.46 -27.58
N GLY A 139 13.90 -8.86 -26.41
CA GLY A 139 13.05 -7.83 -25.81
C GLY A 139 11.73 -8.36 -25.21
N GLU A 140 11.63 -9.65 -24.96
CA GLU A 140 10.47 -10.25 -24.32
C GLU A 140 10.49 -9.95 -22.81
N ARG A 141 9.31 -9.88 -22.20
CA ARG A 141 9.20 -9.83 -20.73
C ARG A 141 9.43 -11.23 -20.17
N VAL A 142 10.42 -11.38 -19.32
CA VAL A 142 10.77 -12.68 -18.71
C VAL A 142 10.90 -12.56 -17.20
N ILE A 143 10.59 -13.65 -16.51
CA ILE A 143 10.82 -13.83 -15.07
C ILE A 143 11.87 -14.94 -14.92
N LEU A 144 12.97 -14.63 -14.28
CA LEU A 144 14.02 -15.62 -13.99
C LEU A 144 13.65 -16.38 -12.72
N VAL A 145 13.52 -17.70 -12.83
CA VAL A 145 13.20 -18.60 -11.71
C VAL A 145 14.37 -19.50 -11.43
N ARG A 146 14.94 -19.41 -10.22
CA ARG A 146 16.13 -20.18 -9.81
C ARG A 146 15.89 -20.86 -8.47
N LEU A 147 16.66 -21.90 -8.17
CA LEU A 147 16.74 -22.43 -6.80
C LEU A 147 17.34 -21.40 -5.84
N GLU A 148 18.43 -20.80 -6.26
CA GLU A 148 19.14 -19.69 -5.62
C GLU A 148 19.88 -18.93 -6.71
N THR A 149 20.20 -17.66 -6.50
CA THR A 149 21.00 -16.87 -7.44
C THR A 149 22.49 -17.00 -7.14
N SER A 150 23.30 -16.95 -8.19
CA SER A 150 24.76 -16.91 -8.11
C SER A 150 25.30 -15.69 -8.87
N PRO A 151 26.57 -15.29 -8.66
CA PRO A 151 27.19 -14.22 -9.43
C PRO A 151 27.17 -14.46 -10.95
N GLU A 152 27.13 -15.71 -11.40
CA GLU A 152 27.04 -16.09 -12.80
C GLU A 152 25.67 -15.78 -13.41
N ASP A 153 24.64 -15.64 -12.60
CA ASP A 153 23.27 -15.32 -13.04
C ASP A 153 23.05 -13.82 -13.32
N ILE A 154 24.01 -12.94 -13.00
CA ILE A 154 23.85 -11.47 -13.04
C ILE A 154 23.34 -10.97 -14.39
N GLU A 155 23.86 -11.48 -15.50
CA GLU A 155 23.42 -11.02 -16.84
C GLU A 155 21.96 -11.42 -17.13
N GLY A 156 21.54 -12.62 -16.73
CA GLY A 156 20.15 -13.06 -16.81
C GLY A 156 19.23 -12.28 -15.87
N MET A 157 19.71 -11.96 -14.68
CA MET A 157 18.97 -11.12 -13.71
C MET A 157 18.71 -9.72 -14.24
N HIS A 158 19.70 -9.09 -14.90
CA HIS A 158 19.52 -7.79 -15.56
C HIS A 158 18.55 -7.81 -16.74
N ALA A 159 18.49 -8.93 -17.46
CA ALA A 159 17.60 -9.09 -18.60
C ALA A 159 16.14 -9.38 -18.21
N ALA A 160 15.90 -9.84 -16.97
CA ALA A 160 14.59 -10.21 -16.47
C ALA A 160 13.84 -9.02 -15.87
N GLN A 161 12.50 -9.05 -15.96
CA GLN A 161 11.62 -8.08 -15.29
C GLN A 161 11.49 -8.36 -13.77
N GLY A 162 11.70 -9.59 -13.37
CA GLY A 162 11.66 -10.02 -11.98
C GLY A 162 12.38 -11.35 -11.79
N ILE A 163 12.73 -11.63 -10.54
CA ILE A 163 13.48 -12.81 -10.15
C ILE A 163 12.71 -13.49 -9.03
N LEU A 164 12.54 -14.80 -9.13
CA LEU A 164 11.93 -15.64 -8.11
C LEU A 164 12.93 -16.75 -7.74
N THR A 165 13.20 -16.90 -6.44
CA THR A 165 14.06 -17.96 -5.93
C THR A 165 13.34 -18.85 -4.94
N VAL A 166 13.72 -20.12 -4.88
CA VAL A 166 13.19 -21.08 -3.88
C VAL A 166 13.90 -20.89 -2.55
N ARG A 167 15.18 -20.56 -2.58
CA ARG A 167 16.03 -20.33 -1.42
C ARG A 167 16.54 -18.90 -1.42
N GLY A 168 16.72 -18.33 -0.25
CA GLY A 168 17.24 -16.99 -0.06
C GLY A 168 16.40 -16.19 0.94
N GLY A 169 16.91 -15.03 1.31
CA GLY A 169 16.25 -14.05 2.15
C GLY A 169 16.07 -12.73 1.41
N MET A 170 15.66 -11.68 2.13
CA MET A 170 15.51 -10.34 1.56
C MET A 170 16.81 -9.71 1.08
N THR A 171 17.95 -10.27 1.45
CA THR A 171 19.31 -9.76 1.17
C THR A 171 20.19 -10.74 0.41
N SER A 172 19.61 -11.80 -0.12
CA SER A 172 20.38 -12.78 -0.90
C SER A 172 20.42 -12.45 -2.38
#